data_51af8eba4d935eb4d8296b1380afee83
#
_entry.id   51af8eba4d935eb4d8296b1380afee83
#
_cell.length_a   1.000
_cell.length_b   1.000
_cell.length_c   1.000
_cell.angle_alpha   90.00
_cell.angle_beta   90.00
_cell.angle_gamma   90.00
#
_symmetry.space_group_name_H-M   'P 1'
#
loop_
_entity.id
_entity.type
_entity.pdbx_description
1 polymer ?
#
loop_
_entity_poly.entity_id
_entity_poly.type
_entity_poly.pdbx_seq_one_letter_code
_entity_poly.pdbx_strand_id
1 'polypeptide(L)'
;MTAAEWHSTLFQFIGVILSFVTFVGSVIAIYYTYQNLKEMRKQLNEQKTQYFEHNRGNLIFYISKSDIGITHDLIIKNFGNSPAKLISLKITPDLDWSKAGQTGVDDFNITKLNNIFLAPQQHIGTLFDFTNYEETELDVEICYTTCEKQFTENYKIDLNYLHKVLRTEPKIDSELQALKYINKSINALSDKFI
;
A
#
# COMPACT_ATOMS: atom_id res chain seq x y z
N MET A 1 -29.34 -68.58 37.85
CA MET A 1 -28.45 -67.39 37.80
C MET A 1 -28.17 -67.02 39.23
N THR A 2 -26.95 -67.08 39.62
CA THR A 2 -26.53 -66.61 40.92
C THR A 2 -26.42 -65.05 40.92
N ALA A 3 -26.56 -64.38 42.09
CA ALA A 3 -26.50 -62.93 42.18
C ALA A 3 -25.17 -62.37 41.62
N ALA A 4 -24.08 -63.12 41.72
CA ALA A 4 -22.74 -62.75 41.19
C ALA A 4 -22.77 -62.79 39.64
N GLU A 5 -23.39 -63.71 39.00
CA GLU A 5 -23.49 -63.74 37.52
C GLU A 5 -24.35 -62.60 36.98
N TRP A 6 -25.39 -62.23 37.68
CA TRP A 6 -26.21 -61.08 37.32
C TRP A 6 -25.42 -59.78 37.37
N HIS A 7 -24.61 -59.50 38.39
CA HIS A 7 -23.77 -58.32 38.52
C HIS A 7 -22.70 -58.28 37.43
N SER A 8 -22.06 -59.39 37.08
CA SER A 8 -21.04 -59.42 36.04
C SER A 8 -21.62 -59.10 34.64
N THR A 9 -22.81 -59.65 34.34
CA THR A 9 -23.50 -59.37 33.06
C THR A 9 -23.92 -57.92 32.96
N LEU A 10 -24.38 -57.31 34.04
CA LEU A 10 -24.79 -55.93 34.10
C LEU A 10 -23.58 -54.96 33.88
N PHE A 11 -22.42 -55.27 34.50
CA PHE A 11 -21.17 -54.49 34.26
C PHE A 11 -20.68 -54.63 32.82
N GLN A 12 -20.75 -55.80 32.21
CA GLN A 12 -20.40 -56.00 30.80
C GLN A 12 -21.32 -55.20 29.87
N PHE A 13 -22.60 -55.16 30.13
CA PHE A 13 -23.57 -54.39 29.35
C PHE A 13 -23.31 -52.87 29.45
N ILE A 14 -23.04 -52.36 30.64
CA ILE A 14 -22.63 -50.96 30.85
C ILE A 14 -21.35 -50.64 30.10
N GLY A 15 -20.34 -51.52 30.12
CA GLY A 15 -19.10 -51.37 29.38
C GLY A 15 -19.29 -51.23 27.87
N VAL A 16 -20.18 -52.06 27.31
CA VAL A 16 -20.52 -51.98 25.86
C VAL A 16 -21.20 -50.65 25.52
N ILE A 17 -22.16 -50.19 26.34
CA ILE A 17 -22.82 -48.90 26.12
C ILE A 17 -21.79 -47.75 26.19
N LEU A 18 -20.91 -47.75 27.19
CA LEU A 18 -19.88 -46.74 27.35
C LEU A 18 -18.93 -46.71 26.14
N SER A 19 -18.50 -47.86 25.64
CA SER A 19 -17.67 -47.97 24.44
C SER A 19 -18.38 -47.44 23.18
N PHE A 20 -19.68 -47.68 23.05
CA PHE A 20 -20.44 -47.13 21.93
C PHE A 20 -20.55 -45.60 22.00
N VAL A 21 -20.81 -45.04 23.17
CA VAL A 21 -20.89 -43.59 23.38
C VAL A 21 -19.54 -42.93 23.08
N THR A 22 -18.40 -43.49 23.54
CA THR A 22 -17.09 -42.98 23.25
C THR A 22 -16.72 -43.05 21.76
N PHE A 23 -17.12 -44.11 21.07
CA PHE A 23 -16.97 -44.27 19.63
C PHE A 23 -17.70 -43.16 18.87
N VAL A 24 -18.99 -42.95 19.16
CA VAL A 24 -19.80 -41.89 18.54
C VAL A 24 -19.22 -40.52 18.83
N GLY A 25 -18.83 -40.26 20.08
CA GLY A 25 -18.12 -39.00 20.46
C GLY A 25 -16.85 -38.75 19.67
N SER A 26 -16.07 -39.81 19.44
CA SER A 26 -14.83 -39.72 18.63
C SER A 26 -15.10 -39.34 17.16
N VAL A 27 -16.13 -39.95 16.56
CA VAL A 27 -16.52 -39.64 15.18
C VAL A 27 -16.97 -38.18 15.06
N ILE A 28 -17.77 -37.70 16.00
CA ILE A 28 -18.20 -36.30 16.05
C ILE A 28 -16.98 -35.37 16.22
N ALA A 29 -16.06 -35.68 17.12
CA ALA A 29 -14.86 -34.89 17.34
C ALA A 29 -13.97 -34.80 16.08
N ILE A 30 -13.82 -35.92 15.35
CA ILE A 30 -13.09 -35.94 14.08
C ILE A 30 -13.77 -35.03 13.04
N TYR A 31 -15.09 -35.10 12.94
CA TYR A 31 -15.83 -34.24 12.02
C TYR A 31 -15.63 -32.75 12.31
N TYR A 32 -15.77 -32.33 13.57
CA TYR A 32 -15.52 -30.92 13.95
C TYR A 32 -14.07 -30.52 13.75
N THR A 33 -13.12 -31.41 14.04
CA THR A 33 -11.70 -31.15 13.80
C THR A 33 -11.43 -30.91 12.30
N TYR A 34 -12.03 -31.70 11.43
CA TYR A 34 -11.91 -31.50 9.97
C TYR A 34 -12.49 -30.15 9.52
N GLN A 35 -13.65 -29.75 10.03
CA GLN A 35 -14.25 -28.44 9.74
C GLN A 35 -13.34 -27.31 10.21
N ASN A 36 -12.84 -27.37 11.44
CA ASN A 36 -11.91 -26.36 11.97
C ASN A 36 -10.62 -26.26 11.15
N LEU A 37 -10.05 -27.37 10.71
CA LEU A 37 -8.87 -27.38 9.84
C LEU A 37 -9.14 -26.69 8.49
N LYS A 38 -10.32 -26.89 7.91
CA LYS A 38 -10.72 -26.21 6.67
C LYS A 38 -10.82 -24.70 6.86
N GLU A 39 -11.45 -24.26 7.95
CA GLU A 39 -11.54 -22.83 8.29
C GLU A 39 -10.19 -22.21 8.58
N MET A 40 -9.34 -22.88 9.34
CA MET A 40 -7.96 -22.43 9.61
C MET A 40 -7.15 -22.25 8.32
N ARG A 41 -7.27 -23.16 7.36
CA ARG A 41 -6.61 -23.02 6.05
C ARG A 41 -7.11 -21.80 5.29
N LYS A 42 -8.41 -21.52 5.33
CA LYS A 42 -8.99 -20.33 4.70
C LYS A 42 -8.46 -19.06 5.35
N GLN A 43 -8.48 -18.99 6.69
CA GLN A 43 -7.94 -17.86 7.44
C GLN A 43 -6.45 -17.62 7.17
N LEU A 44 -5.65 -18.70 7.10
CA LEU A 44 -4.22 -18.59 6.78
C LEU A 44 -3.99 -18.02 5.38
N ASN A 45 -4.79 -18.41 4.40
CA ASN A 45 -4.69 -17.87 3.04
C ASN A 45 -5.10 -16.39 3.00
N GLU A 46 -6.14 -16.01 3.70
CA GLU A 46 -6.57 -14.61 3.82
C GLU A 46 -5.48 -13.76 4.50
N GLN A 47 -4.90 -14.25 5.59
CA GLN A 47 -3.79 -13.57 6.27
C GLN A 47 -2.57 -13.41 5.37
N LYS A 48 -2.21 -14.43 4.59
CA LYS A 48 -1.10 -14.33 3.62
C LYS A 48 -1.37 -13.28 2.56
N THR A 49 -2.62 -13.19 2.06
CA THR A 49 -3.00 -12.18 1.08
C THR A 49 -2.95 -10.79 1.68
N GLN A 50 -3.51 -10.60 2.88
CA GLN A 50 -3.46 -9.32 3.59
C GLN A 50 -2.02 -8.89 3.90
N TYR A 51 -1.18 -9.82 4.36
CA TYR A 51 0.23 -9.55 4.61
C TYR A 51 0.97 -9.14 3.33
N PHE A 52 0.70 -9.82 2.21
CA PHE A 52 1.27 -9.47 0.92
C PHE A 52 0.83 -8.06 0.47
N GLU A 53 -0.47 -7.76 0.52
CA GLU A 53 -1.00 -6.44 0.13
C GLU A 53 -0.47 -5.31 1.02
N HIS A 54 -0.33 -5.55 2.31
CA HIS A 54 0.20 -4.57 3.25
C HIS A 54 1.71 -4.30 3.04
N ASN A 55 2.46 -5.34 2.66
CA ASN A 55 3.92 -5.24 2.56
C ASN A 55 4.43 -5.04 1.14
N ARG A 56 3.59 -5.12 0.11
CA ARG A 56 4.02 -4.90 -1.28
C ARG A 56 4.54 -3.48 -1.49
N GLY A 57 5.42 -3.30 -2.48
CA GLY A 57 5.74 -1.98 -3.00
C GLY A 57 4.55 -1.39 -3.73
N ASN A 58 4.38 -0.09 -3.67
CA ASN A 58 3.29 0.63 -4.32
C ASN A 58 3.82 1.90 -4.98
N LEU A 59 4.00 1.87 -6.30
CA LEU A 59 4.46 3.02 -7.06
C LEU A 59 3.27 3.86 -7.49
N ILE A 60 3.29 5.13 -7.11
CA ILE A 60 2.28 6.11 -7.50
C ILE A 60 3.00 7.29 -8.15
N PHE A 61 2.50 7.68 -9.33
CA PHE A 61 2.83 8.96 -9.94
C PHE A 61 1.84 10.01 -9.45
N TYR A 62 2.33 11.17 -9.06
CA TYR A 62 1.49 12.29 -8.67
C TYR A 62 2.18 13.62 -8.97
N ILE A 63 1.38 14.67 -8.98
CA ILE A 63 1.83 16.03 -9.23
C ILE A 63 1.71 16.81 -7.91
N SER A 64 2.79 17.50 -7.54
CA SER A 64 2.83 18.37 -6.38
C SER A 64 3.23 19.77 -6.82
N LYS A 65 2.78 20.79 -6.08
CA LYS A 65 3.29 22.13 -6.30
C LYS A 65 4.74 22.21 -5.83
N SER A 66 5.62 22.70 -6.67
CA SER A 66 7.03 22.92 -6.29
C SER A 66 7.15 24.10 -5.31
N ASP A 67 8.15 24.02 -4.45
CA ASP A 67 8.52 25.16 -3.59
C ASP A 67 9.25 26.26 -4.39
N ILE A 68 9.60 25.98 -5.64
CA ILE A 68 10.35 26.88 -6.52
C ILE A 68 9.39 27.48 -7.58
N GLY A 69 8.85 28.67 -7.31
CA GLY A 69 8.11 29.45 -8.30
C GLY A 69 6.74 28.89 -8.70
N ILE A 70 6.43 28.91 -10.01
CA ILE A 70 5.17 28.46 -10.62
C ILE A 70 5.24 27.04 -11.18
N THR A 71 6.34 26.34 -10.99
CA THR A 71 6.54 24.98 -11.47
C THR A 71 5.86 23.96 -10.54
N HIS A 72 5.67 22.76 -11.07
CA HIS A 72 5.15 21.61 -10.35
C HIS A 72 6.13 20.46 -10.41
N ASP A 73 6.18 19.68 -9.35
CA ASP A 73 6.97 18.46 -9.27
C ASP A 73 6.14 17.29 -9.79
N LEU A 74 6.62 16.63 -10.84
CA LEU A 74 6.10 15.34 -11.30
C LEU A 74 6.88 14.26 -10.56
N ILE A 75 6.23 13.50 -9.70
CA ILE A 75 6.90 12.59 -8.76
C ILE A 75 6.38 11.17 -8.94
N ILE A 76 7.30 10.20 -9.04
CA ILE A 76 7.02 8.78 -8.85
C ILE A 76 7.56 8.40 -7.47
N LYS A 77 6.72 7.94 -6.57
CA LYS A 77 7.11 7.54 -5.23
C LYS A 77 6.65 6.13 -4.90
N ASN A 78 7.47 5.40 -4.18
CA ASN A 78 7.10 4.13 -3.59
C ASN A 78 6.47 4.36 -2.20
N PHE A 79 5.15 4.25 -2.11
CA PHE A 79 4.41 4.33 -0.85
C PHE A 79 4.32 3.00 -0.11
N GLY A 80 4.80 1.93 -0.71
CA GLY A 80 4.77 0.60 -0.11
C GLY A 80 5.94 0.34 0.84
N ASN A 81 5.88 -0.82 1.49
CA ASN A 81 6.88 -1.27 2.46
C ASN A 81 7.97 -2.16 1.84
N SER A 82 7.82 -2.57 0.58
CA SER A 82 8.84 -3.33 -0.16
C SER A 82 9.40 -2.53 -1.33
N PRO A 83 10.60 -2.85 -1.81
CA PRO A 83 11.11 -2.26 -3.03
C PRO A 83 10.21 -2.57 -4.22
N ALA A 84 10.10 -1.62 -5.13
CA ALA A 84 9.36 -1.78 -6.38
C ALA A 84 10.21 -1.35 -7.57
N LYS A 85 10.07 -2.07 -8.68
CA LYS A 85 10.77 -1.80 -9.92
C LYS A 85 9.78 -1.23 -10.93
N LEU A 86 10.00 0.03 -11.31
CA LEU A 86 9.24 0.69 -12.38
C LEU A 86 9.54 -0.01 -13.72
N ILE A 87 8.51 -0.43 -14.44
CA ILE A 87 8.60 -1.00 -15.78
C ILE A 87 8.30 0.07 -16.81
N SER A 88 7.17 0.75 -16.67
CA SER A 88 6.75 1.83 -17.56
C SER A 88 5.80 2.80 -16.88
N LEU A 89 5.84 4.03 -17.32
CA LEU A 89 4.88 5.08 -17.01
C LEU A 89 4.36 5.67 -18.32
N LYS A 90 3.04 5.73 -18.47
CA LYS A 90 2.37 6.36 -19.60
C LYS A 90 1.41 7.42 -19.07
N ILE A 91 1.45 8.59 -19.69
CA ILE A 91 0.60 9.73 -19.36
C ILE A 91 -0.12 10.14 -20.64
N THR A 92 -1.43 10.33 -20.57
CA THR A 92 -2.25 10.71 -21.73
C THR A 92 -3.16 11.88 -21.32
N PRO A 93 -3.19 13.00 -22.07
CA PRO A 93 -2.35 13.30 -23.22
C PRO A 93 -0.86 13.40 -22.89
N ASP A 94 0.01 13.21 -23.89
CA ASP A 94 1.46 13.32 -23.69
C ASP A 94 1.83 14.77 -23.34
N LEU A 95 2.71 14.93 -22.39
CA LEU A 95 3.16 16.23 -21.95
C LEU A 95 4.20 16.83 -22.90
N ASP A 96 4.20 18.14 -23.03
CA ASP A 96 5.27 18.87 -23.74
C ASP A 96 6.55 18.87 -22.89
N TRP A 97 7.38 17.86 -23.09
CA TRP A 97 8.59 17.65 -22.30
C TRP A 97 9.65 18.72 -22.49
N SER A 98 9.49 19.65 -23.43
CA SER A 98 10.36 20.84 -23.54
C SER A 98 10.19 21.79 -22.34
N LYS A 99 9.07 21.68 -21.63
CA LYS A 99 8.75 22.42 -20.38
C LYS A 99 9.18 21.69 -19.12
N ALA A 100 9.78 20.50 -19.25
CA ALA A 100 10.30 19.74 -18.13
C ALA A 100 11.76 20.10 -17.83
N GLY A 101 12.10 20.18 -16.55
CA GLY A 101 13.47 20.42 -16.10
C GLY A 101 13.81 21.87 -15.83
N GLN A 102 15.01 22.10 -15.31
CA GLN A 102 15.60 23.43 -15.15
C GLN A 102 16.35 23.81 -16.43
N THR A 103 16.40 25.12 -16.71
CA THR A 103 17.15 25.68 -17.85
C THR A 103 18.56 25.07 -17.96
N GLY A 104 18.81 24.35 -19.05
CA GLY A 104 20.13 23.80 -19.38
C GLY A 104 20.32 22.30 -19.18
N VAL A 105 19.26 21.59 -18.79
CA VAL A 105 19.26 20.11 -18.74
C VAL A 105 18.22 19.62 -19.73
N ASP A 106 18.67 19.23 -20.91
CA ASP A 106 17.82 18.69 -21.95
C ASP A 106 17.25 17.32 -21.54
N ASP A 107 15.95 17.15 -21.80
CA ASP A 107 15.25 15.87 -21.86
C ASP A 107 14.99 15.12 -20.53
N PHE A 108 14.42 15.80 -19.53
CA PHE A 108 13.90 15.15 -18.31
C PHE A 108 12.50 14.54 -18.49
N ASN A 109 12.36 13.69 -19.48
CA ASN A 109 11.11 12.96 -19.68
C ASN A 109 11.00 11.77 -18.73
N ILE A 110 10.21 11.92 -17.67
CA ILE A 110 10.01 10.88 -16.65
C ILE A 110 9.30 9.62 -17.21
N THR A 111 8.58 9.74 -18.35
CA THR A 111 7.92 8.58 -18.99
C THR A 111 8.91 7.67 -19.73
N LYS A 112 10.10 8.17 -20.06
CA LYS A 112 11.17 7.36 -20.64
C LYS A 112 11.92 6.50 -19.61
N LEU A 113 11.69 6.76 -18.32
CA LEU A 113 12.31 5.99 -17.25
C LEU A 113 11.72 4.57 -17.21
N ASN A 114 12.59 3.59 -17.25
CA ASN A 114 12.23 2.19 -17.15
C ASN A 114 13.29 1.41 -16.34
N ASN A 115 12.90 0.26 -15.82
CA ASN A 115 13.77 -0.63 -15.06
C ASN A 115 14.44 0.01 -13.83
N ILE A 116 13.81 1.01 -13.21
CA ILE A 116 14.34 1.70 -12.04
C ILE A 116 13.77 1.10 -10.77
N PHE A 117 14.66 0.79 -9.81
CA PHE A 117 14.26 0.35 -8.48
C PHE A 117 14.07 1.55 -7.56
N LEU A 118 12.95 1.55 -6.85
CA LEU A 118 12.64 2.48 -5.78
C LEU A 118 12.48 1.72 -4.46
N ALA A 119 13.35 2.03 -3.51
CA ALA A 119 13.22 1.55 -2.14
C ALA A 119 11.93 2.10 -1.48
N PRO A 120 11.47 1.51 -0.38
CA PRO A 120 10.36 2.07 0.39
C PRO A 120 10.56 3.56 0.68
N GLN A 121 9.51 4.37 0.45
CA GLN A 121 9.49 5.82 0.62
C GLN A 121 10.44 6.62 -0.32
N GLN A 122 11.23 5.96 -1.13
CA GLN A 122 12.06 6.63 -2.15
C GLN A 122 11.19 7.19 -3.26
N HIS A 123 11.60 8.33 -3.79
CA HIS A 123 10.95 8.96 -4.94
C HIS A 123 11.99 9.46 -5.96
N ILE A 124 11.53 9.63 -7.18
CA ILE A 124 12.20 10.31 -8.27
C ILE A 124 11.22 11.31 -8.86
N GLY A 125 11.70 12.39 -9.39
CA GLY A 125 10.83 13.42 -9.94
C GLY A 125 11.54 14.37 -10.88
N THR A 126 10.75 15.16 -11.58
CA THR A 126 11.18 16.25 -12.43
C THR A 126 10.28 17.45 -12.22
N LEU A 127 10.80 18.64 -12.48
CA LEU A 127 10.02 19.86 -12.51
C LEU A 127 9.29 19.97 -13.85
N PHE A 128 8.07 20.50 -13.84
CA PHE A 128 7.29 20.77 -15.04
C PHE A 128 6.52 22.08 -14.90
N ASP A 129 6.52 22.86 -15.99
CA ASP A 129 5.76 24.10 -16.06
C ASP A 129 4.42 23.87 -16.75
N PHE A 130 3.33 23.95 -15.99
CA PHE A 130 1.96 23.85 -16.48
C PHE A 130 1.38 25.21 -16.92
N THR A 131 2.18 26.25 -17.00
CA THR A 131 1.70 27.56 -17.47
C THR A 131 1.21 27.42 -18.92
N ASN A 132 -0.03 27.87 -19.20
CA ASN A 132 -0.70 27.74 -20.48
C ASN A 132 -0.93 26.27 -20.94
N TYR A 133 -1.05 25.35 -19.99
CA TYR A 133 -1.49 23.98 -20.28
C TYR A 133 -3.03 23.94 -20.31
N GLU A 134 -3.60 23.52 -21.46
CA GLU A 134 -5.04 23.61 -21.71
C GLU A 134 -5.82 22.42 -21.15
N GLU A 135 -5.18 21.27 -21.00
CA GLU A 135 -5.83 20.06 -20.51
C GLU A 135 -6.08 20.14 -19.00
N THR A 136 -7.22 19.64 -18.60
CA THR A 136 -7.65 19.65 -17.19
C THR A 136 -7.48 18.30 -16.49
N GLU A 137 -7.29 17.23 -17.25
CA GLU A 137 -7.15 15.86 -16.74
C GLU A 137 -6.00 15.13 -17.42
N LEU A 138 -5.31 14.29 -16.67
CA LEU A 138 -4.31 13.35 -17.18
C LEU A 138 -4.72 11.92 -16.82
N ASP A 139 -4.74 11.04 -17.82
CA ASP A 139 -4.84 9.60 -17.61
C ASP A 139 -3.43 9.03 -17.40
N VAL A 140 -3.24 8.36 -16.29
CA VAL A 140 -1.96 7.77 -15.89
C VAL A 140 -2.07 6.26 -15.85
N GLU A 141 -1.16 5.59 -16.57
CA GLU A 141 -0.94 4.15 -16.50
C GLU A 141 0.48 3.90 -15.99
N ILE A 142 0.61 3.29 -14.81
CA ILE A 142 1.89 2.93 -14.24
C ILE A 142 2.00 1.42 -14.09
N CYS A 143 3.07 0.84 -14.64
CA CYS A 143 3.36 -0.58 -14.56
C CYS A 143 4.64 -0.79 -13.76
N TYR A 144 4.59 -1.66 -12.76
CA TYR A 144 5.73 -1.96 -11.89
C TYR A 144 5.71 -3.40 -11.39
N THR A 145 6.86 -3.88 -10.91
CA THR A 145 7.01 -5.20 -10.30
C THR A 145 7.43 -5.05 -8.84
N THR A 146 6.77 -5.78 -7.97
CA THR A 146 7.13 -5.89 -6.55
C THR A 146 6.82 -7.31 -6.06
N CYS A 147 7.66 -7.87 -5.18
CA CYS A 147 7.47 -9.23 -4.65
C CYS A 147 7.20 -10.27 -5.76
N GLU A 148 7.96 -10.20 -6.86
CA GLU A 148 7.87 -11.11 -8.03
C GLU A 148 6.54 -11.05 -8.80
N LYS A 149 5.67 -10.10 -8.51
CA LYS A 149 4.41 -9.87 -9.22
C LYS A 149 4.42 -8.53 -9.91
N GLN A 150 3.81 -8.51 -11.08
CA GLN A 150 3.61 -7.28 -11.86
C GLN A 150 2.23 -6.68 -11.56
N PHE A 151 2.19 -5.37 -11.43
CA PHE A 151 1.00 -4.57 -11.22
C PHE A 151 0.91 -3.50 -12.29
N THR A 152 -0.30 -3.22 -12.71
CA THR A 152 -0.62 -2.09 -13.60
C THR A 152 -1.77 -1.33 -12.96
N GLU A 153 -1.53 -0.07 -12.67
CA GLU A 153 -2.54 0.81 -12.08
C GLU A 153 -2.88 1.93 -13.06
N ASN A 154 -4.19 2.21 -13.17
CA ASN A 154 -4.73 3.24 -14.05
C ASN A 154 -5.59 4.18 -13.22
N TYR A 155 -5.31 5.48 -13.31
CA TYR A 155 -6.07 6.50 -12.62
C TYR A 155 -5.98 7.85 -13.34
N LYS A 156 -6.87 8.76 -12.96
CA LYS A 156 -6.93 10.12 -13.50
C LYS A 156 -6.41 11.11 -12.48
N ILE A 157 -5.68 12.10 -12.99
CA ILE A 157 -5.26 13.27 -12.20
C ILE A 157 -6.02 14.49 -12.75
N ASP A 158 -6.86 15.10 -11.91
CA ASP A 158 -7.49 16.38 -12.22
C ASP A 158 -6.52 17.51 -11.92
N LEU A 159 -6.14 18.28 -12.93
CA LEU A 159 -5.23 19.42 -12.80
C LEU A 159 -5.91 20.67 -12.25
N ASN A 160 -7.24 20.74 -12.26
CA ASN A 160 -7.97 21.93 -11.79
C ASN A 160 -7.72 22.23 -10.30
N TYR A 161 -7.35 21.22 -9.49
CA TYR A 161 -7.04 21.47 -8.09
C TYR A 161 -5.77 22.28 -7.89
N LEU A 162 -4.81 22.19 -8.82
CA LEU A 162 -3.53 22.89 -8.73
C LEU A 162 -3.70 24.41 -8.64
N HIS A 163 -4.76 24.95 -9.25
CA HIS A 163 -5.10 26.36 -9.21
C HIS A 163 -5.95 26.77 -8.00
N LYS A 164 -6.59 25.80 -7.32
CA LYS A 164 -7.50 26.02 -6.20
C LYS A 164 -6.83 25.87 -4.83
N VAL A 165 -5.69 25.21 -4.78
CA VAL A 165 -4.96 25.01 -3.52
C VAL A 165 -4.11 26.26 -3.24
N LEU A 166 -4.64 27.17 -2.43
CA LEU A 166 -3.87 28.28 -1.88
C LEU A 166 -2.96 27.72 -0.78
N ARG A 167 -1.69 27.51 -1.12
CA ARG A 167 -0.65 27.31 -0.12
C ARG A 167 -0.31 28.70 0.42
N THR A 168 -0.81 29.03 1.59
CA THR A 168 -0.36 30.23 2.31
C THR A 168 1.03 29.93 2.88
N GLU A 169 2.06 30.27 2.13
CA GLU A 169 3.40 30.35 2.69
C GLU A 169 3.45 31.55 3.64
N PRO A 170 3.95 31.36 4.86
CA PRO A 170 4.13 32.47 5.76
C PRO A 170 5.15 33.44 5.13
N LYS A 171 4.75 34.68 4.91
CA LYS A 171 5.63 35.73 4.47
C LYS A 171 6.68 35.97 5.55
N ILE A 172 7.93 35.64 5.29
CA ILE A 172 9.03 35.82 6.23
C ILE A 172 9.72 37.14 5.87
N ASP A 173 9.34 38.22 6.58
CA ASP A 173 9.84 39.56 6.31
C ASP A 173 11.04 39.94 7.22
N SER A 174 11.46 39.06 8.15
CA SER A 174 12.60 39.31 9.04
C SER A 174 13.26 38.00 9.52
N GLU A 175 14.55 38.07 9.87
CA GLU A 175 15.31 36.95 10.45
C GLU A 175 14.66 36.38 11.72
N LEU A 176 14.06 37.25 12.55
CA LEU A 176 13.37 36.85 13.77
C LEU A 176 12.12 35.99 13.46
N GLN A 177 11.41 36.31 12.37
CA GLN A 177 10.28 35.52 11.92
C GLN A 177 10.76 34.16 11.38
N ALA A 178 11.86 34.14 10.60
CA ALA A 178 12.46 32.90 10.12
C ALA A 178 12.81 31.95 11.28
N LEU A 179 13.48 32.46 12.31
CA LEU A 179 13.83 31.69 13.51
C LEU A 179 12.60 31.16 14.26
N LYS A 180 11.54 31.95 14.38
CA LYS A 180 10.28 31.51 14.98
C LYS A 180 9.62 30.38 14.19
N TYR A 181 9.64 30.45 12.86
CA TYR A 181 9.08 29.39 12.01
C TYR A 181 9.91 28.11 12.09
N ILE A 182 11.24 28.20 12.11
CA ILE A 182 12.14 27.05 12.31
C ILE A 182 11.83 26.39 13.65
N ASN A 183 11.74 27.16 14.73
CA ASN A 183 11.43 26.63 16.06
C ASN A 183 10.04 25.97 16.11
N LYS A 184 9.04 26.56 15.48
CA LYS A 184 7.68 25.96 15.37
C LYS A 184 7.69 24.66 14.58
N SER A 185 8.48 24.59 13.50
CA SER A 185 8.62 23.37 12.68
C SER A 185 9.34 22.26 13.43
N ILE A 186 10.36 22.58 14.21
CA ILE A 186 11.08 21.64 15.08
C ILE A 186 10.14 21.08 16.15
N ASN A 187 9.37 21.95 16.81
CA ASN A 187 8.40 21.50 17.81
C ASN A 187 7.31 20.61 17.21
N ALA A 188 6.78 20.95 16.04
CA ALA A 188 5.80 20.13 15.33
C ALA A 188 6.36 18.78 14.85
N LEU A 189 7.67 18.69 14.58
CA LEU A 189 8.35 17.43 14.32
C LEU A 189 8.52 16.63 15.62
N SER A 190 8.92 17.26 16.72
CA SER A 190 9.07 16.62 18.03
C SER A 190 7.75 15.97 18.49
N ASP A 191 6.63 16.66 18.32
CA ASP A 191 5.29 16.16 18.70
C ASP A 191 4.81 14.97 17.87
N LYS A 192 5.45 14.69 16.71
CA LYS A 192 5.13 13.52 15.88
C LYS A 192 5.94 12.28 16.25
N PHE A 193 6.97 12.42 17.06
CA PHE A 193 7.86 11.32 17.45
C PHE A 193 7.73 10.93 18.93
N ILE A 194 6.80 11.53 19.67
CA ILE A 194 6.37 11.16 21.01
C ILE A 194 4.98 10.53 20.93
#